data_473f35aa526c79e3c5772280a2959762
#
_entry.id   473f35aa526c79e3c5772280a2959762
#
_cell.length_a   1.000
_cell.length_b   1.000
_cell.length_c   1.000
_cell.angle_alpha   90.00
_cell.angle_beta   90.00
_cell.angle_gamma   90.00
#
_symmetry.space_group_name_H-M   'P 1'
#
loop_
_entity.id
_entity.type
_entity.pdbx_description
1 polymer ?
#
loop_
_entity_poly.entity_id
_entity_poly.type
_entity_poly.pdbx_seq_one_letter_code
_entity_poly.pdbx_strand_id
1 'polypeptide(L)'
;MAFKDDIIFPTDRKFRVLRVKHILERETDANHSITMTRLLELLNEESESDRRTLYDDVRDLEALGTKIKIDKSHRPPSLSVEERTFSLSELKLMIDAIASSKYLTEKASRELIDKLKMFCSRYEANELNRQTLLANRAKRIDNDFHNNVSIISEAIDSKKKISFEYFRINTRGKKGYNKSSSIISPWFTIYTDDKYYMIGFDGKMRKNYRVDRMENITILEEKQEGEEELAEYKKELPFRTQSMFNMFGEGEKEWVTLRAPEYYYFSIEDKFGSNLIPRHERDKSGRDYVIVEVPVIVGDQFFAWIFGMKNKITIVGPDSVREQFQKMIQEVGSRYRTHGNW
;
A
#
# COMPACT_ATOMS: atom_id res chain seq x y z
N MET A 1 -17.21 1.35 20.47
CA MET A 1 -16.64 0.04 20.83
C MET A 1 -15.41 0.34 21.64
N ALA A 2 -15.40 -0.03 22.92
CA ALA A 2 -14.26 0.21 23.80
C ALA A 2 -13.03 -0.50 23.24
N PHE A 3 -11.91 0.20 23.21
CA PHE A 3 -10.62 -0.41 22.95
C PHE A 3 -10.44 -1.54 23.97
N LYS A 4 -10.09 -2.73 23.50
CA LYS A 4 -9.61 -3.77 24.40
C LYS A 4 -8.26 -3.31 24.94
N ASP A 5 -8.30 -2.59 26.05
CA ASP A 5 -7.13 -2.23 26.85
C ASP A 5 -6.68 -3.44 27.69
N ASP A 6 -6.51 -4.59 27.05
CA ASP A 6 -6.22 -5.86 27.72
C ASP A 6 -4.72 -6.22 27.65
N ILE A 7 -3.82 -5.22 27.77
CA ILE A 7 -2.47 -5.57 28.23
C ILE A 7 -2.56 -5.65 29.77
N ILE A 8 -2.89 -6.83 30.29
CA ILE A 8 -2.83 -7.10 31.71
C ILE A 8 -1.35 -7.22 32.07
N PHE A 9 -0.77 -6.14 32.57
CA PHE A 9 0.56 -6.20 33.15
C PHE A 9 0.47 -6.94 34.50
N PRO A 10 1.40 -7.85 34.80
CA PRO A 10 1.51 -8.43 36.13
C PRO A 10 1.67 -7.32 37.20
N THR A 11 1.03 -7.46 38.35
CA THR A 11 1.06 -6.46 39.42
C THR A 11 2.41 -6.36 40.16
N ASP A 12 3.36 -7.23 39.84
CA ASP A 12 4.73 -7.24 40.36
C ASP A 12 5.44 -5.90 40.16
N ARG A 13 6.18 -5.44 41.15
CA ARG A 13 6.96 -4.20 41.14
C ARG A 13 7.92 -4.08 39.91
N LYS A 14 8.49 -5.19 39.47
CA LYS A 14 9.39 -5.23 38.28
C LYS A 14 8.73 -4.79 36.97
N PHE A 15 7.39 -4.90 36.87
CA PHE A 15 6.66 -4.48 35.67
C PHE A 15 6.07 -3.06 35.79
N ARG A 16 6.27 -2.38 36.93
CA ARG A 16 5.69 -1.05 37.16
C ARG A 16 6.15 -0.01 36.15
N VAL A 17 7.44 0.03 35.81
CA VAL A 17 7.97 0.96 34.82
C VAL A 17 7.29 0.79 33.45
N LEU A 18 7.01 -0.46 33.05
CA LEU A 18 6.27 -0.74 31.81
C LEU A 18 4.82 -0.27 31.87
N ARG A 19 4.17 -0.40 33.04
CA ARG A 19 2.81 0.14 33.24
C ARG A 19 2.80 1.66 33.19
N VAL A 20 3.77 2.32 33.84
CA VAL A 20 3.93 3.77 33.78
C VAL A 20 4.11 4.23 32.33
N LYS A 21 4.96 3.55 31.57
CA LYS A 21 5.16 3.82 30.14
C LYS A 21 3.85 3.70 29.37
N HIS A 22 3.14 2.59 29.55
CA HIS A 22 1.88 2.35 28.87
C HIS A 22 0.84 3.42 29.15
N ILE A 23 0.66 3.79 30.44
CA ILE A 23 -0.28 4.85 30.83
C ILE A 23 0.12 6.18 30.17
N LEU A 24 1.40 6.56 30.22
CA LEU A 24 1.87 7.79 29.61
C LEU A 24 1.63 7.81 28.09
N GLU A 25 1.94 6.72 27.41
CA GLU A 25 1.73 6.59 25.96
C GLU A 25 0.24 6.65 25.57
N ARG A 26 -0.66 6.17 26.42
CA ARG A 26 -2.11 6.16 26.17
C ARG A 26 -2.81 7.45 26.57
N GLU A 27 -2.40 8.05 27.67
CA GLU A 27 -3.10 9.18 28.29
C GLU A 27 -2.54 10.54 27.89
N THR A 28 -1.39 10.59 27.19
CA THR A 28 -0.74 11.86 26.86
C THR A 28 -0.37 11.94 25.38
N ASP A 29 -0.25 13.16 24.88
CA ASP A 29 0.27 13.53 23.57
C ASP A 29 0.76 14.98 23.60
N ALA A 30 1.02 15.58 22.41
CA ALA A 30 1.47 16.98 22.30
C ALA A 30 0.48 17.98 22.93
N ASN A 31 -0.80 17.67 22.96
CA ASN A 31 -1.89 18.54 23.43
C ASN A 31 -2.49 18.10 24.76
N HIS A 32 -2.20 16.90 25.21
CA HIS A 32 -2.76 16.32 26.43
C HIS A 32 -1.64 15.85 27.35
N SER A 33 -1.67 16.34 28.58
CA SER A 33 -0.75 15.95 29.65
C SER A 33 -1.52 15.45 30.86
N ILE A 34 -0.88 14.62 31.69
CA ILE A 34 -1.44 14.17 32.97
C ILE A 34 -0.57 14.61 34.13
N THR A 35 -1.19 14.85 35.27
CA THR A 35 -0.43 15.19 36.47
C THR A 35 0.16 13.93 37.11
N MET A 36 1.25 14.11 37.91
CA MET A 36 1.80 13.02 38.70
C MET A 36 0.76 12.37 39.63
N THR A 37 -0.17 13.15 40.13
CA THR A 37 -1.25 12.62 40.99
C THR A 37 -2.17 11.71 40.16
N ARG A 38 -2.57 12.14 38.94
CA ARG A 38 -3.43 11.33 38.08
C ARG A 38 -2.72 10.06 37.60
N LEU A 39 -1.42 10.15 37.30
CA LEU A 39 -0.62 8.99 36.89
C LEU A 39 -0.56 7.96 38.04
N LEU A 40 -0.38 8.45 39.31
CA LEU A 40 -0.38 7.59 40.50
C LEU A 40 -1.75 6.93 40.74
N GLU A 41 -2.84 7.67 40.55
CA GLU A 41 -4.20 7.12 40.65
C GLU A 41 -4.40 5.98 39.63
N LEU A 42 -4.10 6.21 38.37
CA LEU A 42 -4.23 5.19 37.30
C LEU A 42 -3.35 3.96 37.58
N LEU A 43 -2.16 4.17 38.12
CA LEU A 43 -1.27 3.09 38.48
C LEU A 43 -1.76 2.30 39.68
N ASN A 44 -2.37 2.98 40.69
CA ASN A 44 -2.86 2.37 41.91
C ASN A 44 -4.21 1.65 41.75
N GLU A 45 -4.97 1.90 40.69
CA GLU A 45 -6.11 1.07 40.29
C GLU A 45 -5.68 -0.39 40.07
N GLU A 46 -4.41 -0.61 39.71
CA GLU A 46 -3.85 -1.94 39.43
C GLU A 46 -2.92 -2.46 40.55
N SER A 47 -2.19 -1.59 41.27
CA SER A 47 -1.27 -1.98 42.34
C SER A 47 -0.86 -0.79 43.23
N GLU A 48 -0.62 -1.03 44.52
CA GLU A 48 -0.11 -0.01 45.42
C GLU A 48 1.26 0.52 45.00
N SER A 49 1.36 1.83 44.82
CA SER A 49 2.60 2.55 44.48
C SER A 49 2.65 3.87 45.26
N ASP A 50 3.86 4.33 45.57
CA ASP A 50 4.06 5.63 46.20
C ASP A 50 4.62 6.67 45.19
N ARG A 51 4.44 7.94 45.52
CA ARG A 51 4.84 9.06 44.67
C ARG A 51 6.35 9.12 44.43
N ARG A 52 7.17 8.76 45.40
CA ARG A 52 8.63 8.83 45.28
C ARG A 52 9.14 7.81 44.26
N THR A 53 8.63 6.62 44.37
CA THR A 53 8.94 5.54 43.45
C THR A 53 8.49 5.84 42.03
N LEU A 54 7.38 6.57 41.87
CA LEU A 54 6.90 7.00 40.53
C LEU A 54 7.86 7.99 39.85
N TYR A 55 8.51 8.90 40.59
CA TYR A 55 9.53 9.77 40.05
C TYR A 55 10.77 9.00 39.58
N ASP A 56 11.14 7.94 40.31
CA ASP A 56 12.24 7.07 39.88
C ASP A 56 11.89 6.31 38.63
N ASP A 57 10.67 5.78 38.51
CA ASP A 57 10.19 5.11 37.26
C ASP A 57 10.19 6.04 36.05
N VAL A 58 9.78 7.30 36.19
CA VAL A 58 9.82 8.30 35.12
C VAL A 58 11.28 8.56 34.69
N ARG A 59 12.20 8.66 35.64
CA ARG A 59 13.62 8.83 35.35
C ARG A 59 14.22 7.61 34.64
N ASP A 60 13.82 6.42 35.04
CA ASP A 60 14.24 5.17 34.40
C ASP A 60 13.74 5.11 32.95
N LEU A 61 12.50 5.55 32.67
CA LEU A 61 11.98 5.65 31.32
C LEU A 61 12.74 6.64 30.46
N GLU A 62 13.13 7.81 31.02
CA GLU A 62 13.97 8.78 30.32
C GLU A 62 15.37 8.18 30.03
N ALA A 63 15.96 7.45 30.97
CA ALA A 63 17.22 6.76 30.77
C ALA A 63 17.15 5.65 29.70
N LEU A 64 15.97 5.02 29.54
CA LEU A 64 15.66 4.05 28.50
C LEU A 64 15.32 4.68 27.14
N GLY A 65 15.39 6.02 27.03
CA GLY A 65 15.18 6.76 25.79
C GLY A 65 13.76 7.24 25.53
N THR A 66 12.84 7.10 26.49
CA THR A 66 11.48 7.70 26.35
C THR A 66 11.57 9.19 26.62
N LYS A 67 11.26 10.03 25.64
CA LYS A 67 11.28 11.49 25.84
C LYS A 67 9.99 11.95 26.52
N ILE A 68 10.11 12.34 27.79
CA ILE A 68 9.02 12.79 28.63
C ILE A 68 9.20 14.28 28.90
N LYS A 69 8.21 15.08 28.53
CA LYS A 69 8.15 16.49 28.88
C LYS A 69 7.51 16.62 30.27
N ILE A 70 8.22 17.32 31.16
CA ILE A 70 7.72 17.64 32.49
C ILE A 70 7.45 19.14 32.54
N ASP A 71 6.18 19.50 32.55
CA ASP A 71 5.76 20.90 32.72
C ASP A 71 5.57 21.23 34.20
N LYS A 72 6.44 22.10 34.71
CA LYS A 72 6.46 22.57 36.10
C LYS A 72 5.69 23.89 36.29
N SER A 73 5.08 24.43 35.25
CA SER A 73 4.27 25.65 35.32
C SER A 73 2.99 25.47 36.18
N HIS A 74 2.56 24.23 36.30
CA HIS A 74 1.41 23.83 37.13
C HIS A 74 1.83 23.13 38.42
N ARG A 75 0.98 23.15 39.41
CA ARG A 75 1.15 22.37 40.68
C ARG A 75 -0.07 21.49 40.91
N PRO A 76 0.06 20.15 40.85
CA PRO A 76 1.27 19.35 40.61
C PRO A 76 1.76 19.44 39.15
N PRO A 77 3.07 19.16 38.91
CA PRO A 77 3.63 19.12 37.56
C PRO A 77 2.88 18.13 36.65
N SER A 78 2.82 18.44 35.37
CA SER A 78 2.23 17.54 34.37
C SER A 78 3.28 16.91 33.47
N LEU A 79 2.95 15.75 32.94
CA LEU A 79 3.80 14.89 32.13
C LEU A 79 3.14 14.64 30.80
N SER A 80 3.94 14.63 29.72
CA SER A 80 3.52 14.15 28.41
C SER A 80 4.66 13.49 27.68
N VAL A 81 4.37 12.52 26.81
CA VAL A 81 5.34 11.91 25.89
C VAL A 81 5.55 12.85 24.71
N GLU A 82 6.81 13.26 24.46
CA GLU A 82 7.16 14.19 23.36
C GLU A 82 7.37 13.48 22.02
N GLU A 83 8.03 12.32 22.03
CA GLU A 83 8.33 11.57 20.81
C GLU A 83 7.66 10.20 20.82
N ARG A 84 7.09 9.85 19.69
CA ARG A 84 6.47 8.56 19.43
C ARG A 84 7.15 7.89 18.25
N THR A 85 6.97 6.58 18.15
CA THR A 85 7.49 5.80 17.00
C THR A 85 6.95 6.35 15.67
N PHE A 86 5.71 6.79 15.66
CA PHE A 86 5.06 7.41 14.51
C PHE A 86 4.40 8.74 14.90
N SER A 87 4.51 9.72 14.04
CA SER A 87 3.72 10.95 14.14
C SER A 87 2.25 10.67 13.79
N LEU A 88 1.34 11.53 14.21
CA LEU A 88 -0.09 11.42 13.91
C LEU A 88 -0.35 11.42 12.38
N SER A 89 0.41 12.21 11.61
CA SER A 89 0.31 12.26 10.16
C SER A 89 0.77 10.96 9.49
N GLU A 90 1.84 10.32 9.96
CA GLU A 90 2.28 9.02 9.46
C GLU A 90 1.25 7.93 9.77
N LEU A 91 0.71 7.91 11.00
CA LEU A 91 -0.38 6.99 11.35
C LEU A 91 -1.61 7.21 10.47
N LYS A 92 -1.97 8.48 10.21
CA LYS A 92 -3.08 8.82 9.31
C LYS A 92 -2.88 8.26 7.90
N LEU A 93 -1.69 8.45 7.33
CA LEU A 93 -1.36 7.92 5.99
C LEU A 93 -1.45 6.39 5.95
N MET A 94 -0.91 5.69 6.94
CA MET A 94 -1.01 4.23 7.03
C MET A 94 -2.45 3.75 7.18
N ILE A 95 -3.24 4.40 8.02
CA ILE A 95 -4.65 4.09 8.24
C ILE A 95 -5.45 4.32 6.96
N ASP A 96 -5.24 5.43 6.26
CA ASP A 96 -5.93 5.72 4.99
C ASP A 96 -5.57 4.71 3.89
N ALA A 97 -4.30 4.29 3.82
CA ALA A 97 -3.87 3.24 2.90
C ALA A 97 -4.59 1.91 3.17
N ILE A 98 -4.71 1.50 4.46
CA ILE A 98 -5.44 0.29 4.86
C ILE A 98 -6.94 0.44 4.59
N ALA A 99 -7.51 1.60 4.92
CA ALA A 99 -8.94 1.86 4.73
C ALA A 99 -9.33 1.84 3.25
N SER A 100 -8.46 2.36 2.37
CA SER A 100 -8.68 2.40 0.92
C SER A 100 -8.39 1.07 0.22
N SER A 101 -7.68 0.15 0.86
CA SER A 101 -7.32 -1.15 0.29
C SER A 101 -8.56 -1.96 -0.09
N LYS A 102 -8.59 -2.45 -1.34
CA LYS A 102 -9.65 -3.33 -1.85
C LYS A 102 -9.44 -4.80 -1.51
N TYR A 103 -8.24 -5.17 -1.05
CA TYR A 103 -7.86 -6.56 -0.75
C TYR A 103 -8.16 -6.99 0.66
N LEU A 104 -8.15 -6.02 1.55
CA LEU A 104 -8.47 -6.29 2.94
C LEU A 104 -9.98 -6.37 3.09
N THR A 105 -10.45 -7.41 3.77
CA THR A 105 -11.84 -7.45 4.21
C THR A 105 -12.09 -6.29 5.18
N GLU A 106 -13.34 -5.91 5.37
CA GLU A 106 -13.69 -4.87 6.33
C GLU A 106 -13.19 -5.22 7.73
N LYS A 107 -13.30 -6.49 8.12
CA LYS A 107 -12.81 -7.01 9.41
C LYS A 107 -11.30 -6.86 9.52
N ALA A 108 -10.53 -7.37 8.54
CA ALA A 108 -9.07 -7.28 8.55
C ALA A 108 -8.58 -5.82 8.54
N SER A 109 -9.25 -4.93 7.79
CA SER A 109 -8.91 -3.50 7.81
C SER A 109 -9.11 -2.89 9.20
N ARG A 110 -10.23 -3.18 9.86
CA ARG A 110 -10.49 -2.70 11.23
C ARG A 110 -9.45 -3.21 12.21
N GLU A 111 -9.14 -4.51 12.18
CA GLU A 111 -8.14 -5.11 13.06
C GLU A 111 -6.74 -4.48 12.90
N LEU A 112 -6.32 -4.22 11.66
CA LEU A 112 -5.04 -3.55 11.40
C LEU A 112 -5.04 -2.08 11.83
N ILE A 113 -6.14 -1.36 11.56
CA ILE A 113 -6.30 0.03 11.99
C ILE A 113 -6.27 0.12 13.51
N ASP A 114 -6.94 -0.79 14.21
CA ASP A 114 -6.95 -0.82 15.67
C ASP A 114 -5.55 -1.11 16.25
N LYS A 115 -4.75 -1.98 15.60
CA LYS A 115 -3.34 -2.20 15.96
C LYS A 115 -2.50 -0.94 15.76
N LEU A 116 -2.69 -0.20 14.65
CA LEU A 116 -1.96 1.05 14.41
C LEU A 116 -2.30 2.13 15.45
N LYS A 117 -3.55 2.20 15.90
CA LYS A 117 -3.97 3.13 16.94
C LYS A 117 -3.34 2.86 18.33
N MET A 118 -2.73 1.69 18.52
CA MET A 118 -1.95 1.44 19.74
C MET A 118 -0.67 2.28 19.82
N PHE A 119 -0.22 2.86 18.72
CA PHE A 119 0.97 3.72 18.65
C PHE A 119 0.68 5.21 18.92
N CYS A 120 -0.55 5.57 19.27
CA CYS A 120 -0.94 6.94 19.58
C CYS A 120 -1.77 7.01 20.87
N SER A 121 -1.99 8.25 21.36
CA SER A 121 -2.84 8.45 22.52
C SER A 121 -4.31 8.09 22.23
N ARG A 122 -5.10 7.89 23.27
CA ARG A 122 -6.56 7.68 23.12
C ARG A 122 -7.26 8.91 22.47
N TYR A 123 -6.72 10.10 22.65
CA TYR A 123 -7.26 11.33 22.09
C TYR A 123 -6.99 11.39 20.57
N GLU A 124 -5.74 11.13 20.19
CA GLU A 124 -5.32 11.02 18.79
C GLU A 124 -6.05 9.88 18.07
N ALA A 125 -6.20 8.72 18.73
CA ALA A 125 -6.96 7.60 18.18
C ALA A 125 -8.43 7.95 17.92
N ASN A 126 -9.06 8.74 18.78
CA ASN A 126 -10.43 9.24 18.58
C ASN A 126 -10.49 10.28 17.43
N GLU A 127 -9.47 11.10 17.25
CA GLU A 127 -9.36 12.02 16.13
C GLU A 127 -9.23 11.24 14.81
N LEU A 128 -8.34 10.25 14.74
CA LEU A 128 -8.18 9.37 13.58
C LEU A 128 -9.49 8.66 13.22
N ASN A 129 -10.27 8.21 14.22
CA ASN A 129 -11.59 7.61 13.97
C ASN A 129 -12.57 8.54 13.26
N ARG A 130 -12.60 9.82 13.64
CA ARG A 130 -13.49 10.82 13.02
C ARG A 130 -13.06 11.17 11.60
N GLN A 131 -11.76 11.16 11.33
CA GLN A 131 -11.18 11.54 10.04
C GLN A 131 -11.11 10.39 9.04
N THR A 132 -11.21 9.13 9.49
CA THR A 132 -11.13 7.97 8.61
C THR A 132 -12.48 7.70 7.98
N LEU A 133 -12.66 8.14 6.74
CA LEU A 133 -13.79 7.72 5.92
C LEU A 133 -13.44 6.38 5.30
N LEU A 134 -14.04 5.30 5.81
CA LEU A 134 -14.07 4.03 5.10
C LEU A 134 -14.88 4.27 3.82
N ALA A 135 -14.19 4.60 2.73
CA ALA A 135 -14.85 4.70 1.43
C ALA A 135 -15.57 3.37 1.19
N ASN A 136 -16.86 3.44 0.82
CA ASN A 136 -17.71 2.30 0.45
C ASN A 136 -17.21 1.66 -0.88
N ARG A 137 -15.95 1.25 -0.91
CA ARG A 137 -15.38 0.47 -2.01
C ARG A 137 -15.74 -0.98 -1.76
N ALA A 138 -16.15 -1.68 -2.80
CA ALA A 138 -16.41 -3.11 -2.73
C ALA A 138 -15.17 -3.84 -2.20
N LYS A 139 -15.15 -4.11 -0.90
CA LYS A 139 -14.10 -4.89 -0.24
C LYS A 139 -14.34 -6.36 -0.49
N ARG A 140 -13.27 -7.12 -0.52
CA ARG A 140 -13.37 -8.57 -0.64
C ARG A 140 -14.01 -9.20 0.60
N ILE A 141 -14.65 -10.35 0.39
CA ILE A 141 -15.34 -11.09 1.46
C ILE A 141 -14.41 -12.15 2.07
N ASP A 142 -13.25 -12.43 1.45
CA ASP A 142 -12.42 -13.57 1.78
C ASP A 142 -11.18 -13.20 2.60
N ASN A 143 -10.90 -13.98 3.65
CA ASN A 143 -9.83 -13.73 4.63
C ASN A 143 -8.47 -14.34 4.28
N ASP A 144 -8.35 -15.19 3.24
CA ASP A 144 -7.14 -15.97 2.98
C ASP A 144 -5.99 -15.17 2.35
N PHE A 145 -6.24 -13.92 1.95
CA PHE A 145 -5.23 -13.10 1.29
C PHE A 145 -3.94 -12.91 2.11
N HIS A 146 -4.05 -12.63 3.42
CA HIS A 146 -2.87 -12.48 4.29
C HIS A 146 -2.06 -13.76 4.39
N ASN A 147 -2.75 -14.89 4.52
CA ASN A 147 -2.13 -16.20 4.57
C ASN A 147 -1.42 -16.52 3.25
N ASN A 148 -2.06 -16.22 2.12
CA ASN A 148 -1.46 -16.39 0.80
C ASN A 148 -0.16 -15.60 0.62
N VAL A 149 -0.15 -14.32 1.03
CA VAL A 149 1.06 -13.48 0.97
C VAL A 149 2.17 -14.07 1.85
N SER A 150 1.84 -14.52 3.07
CA SER A 150 2.81 -15.10 4.00
C SER A 150 3.42 -16.39 3.44
N ILE A 151 2.60 -17.32 2.93
CA ILE A 151 3.07 -18.57 2.33
C ILE A 151 3.97 -18.30 1.12
N ILE A 152 3.56 -17.38 0.24
CA ILE A 152 4.37 -17.00 -0.93
C ILE A 152 5.71 -16.41 -0.50
N SER A 153 5.73 -15.53 0.50
CA SER A 153 6.97 -14.93 1.02
C SER A 153 7.89 -16.00 1.60
N GLU A 154 7.36 -16.93 2.40
CA GLU A 154 8.14 -18.07 2.95
C GLU A 154 8.72 -18.96 1.83
N ALA A 155 7.95 -19.24 0.79
CA ALA A 155 8.42 -20.00 -0.35
C ALA A 155 9.55 -19.30 -1.13
N ILE A 156 9.46 -17.97 -1.29
CA ILE A 156 10.51 -17.15 -1.92
C ILE A 156 11.78 -17.18 -1.08
N ASP A 157 11.67 -16.96 0.22
CA ASP A 157 12.82 -16.92 1.15
C ASP A 157 13.50 -18.28 1.26
N SER A 158 12.72 -19.36 1.28
CA SER A 158 13.24 -20.74 1.32
C SER A 158 13.66 -21.28 -0.06
N LYS A 159 13.50 -20.50 -1.14
CA LYS A 159 13.79 -20.87 -2.52
C LYS A 159 13.12 -22.20 -2.93
N LYS A 160 11.85 -22.36 -2.59
CA LYS A 160 11.04 -23.54 -2.90
C LYS A 160 9.94 -23.23 -3.90
N LYS A 161 9.51 -24.23 -4.65
CA LYS A 161 8.32 -24.14 -5.51
C LYS A 161 7.05 -24.15 -4.66
N ILE A 162 5.98 -23.61 -5.25
CA ILE A 162 4.63 -23.71 -4.69
C ILE A 162 3.68 -24.39 -5.67
N SER A 163 2.71 -25.11 -5.13
CA SER A 163 1.51 -25.52 -5.86
C SER A 163 0.32 -24.73 -5.36
N PHE A 164 -0.61 -24.43 -6.24
CA PHE A 164 -1.84 -23.72 -5.89
C PHE A 164 -2.94 -23.94 -6.93
N GLU A 165 -4.18 -23.65 -6.55
CA GLU A 165 -5.30 -23.54 -7.47
C GLU A 165 -5.48 -22.08 -7.88
N TYR A 166 -5.57 -21.81 -9.18
CA TYR A 166 -5.83 -20.49 -9.72
C TYR A 166 -7.22 -20.41 -10.32
N PHE A 167 -8.03 -19.47 -9.90
CA PHE A 167 -9.39 -19.36 -10.38
C PHE A 167 -9.61 -18.18 -11.33
N ARG A 168 -10.46 -18.41 -12.35
CA ARG A 168 -10.96 -17.40 -13.25
C ARG A 168 -12.47 -17.32 -13.14
N ILE A 169 -13.00 -16.11 -13.11
CA ILE A 169 -14.45 -15.90 -13.07
C ILE A 169 -15.06 -16.43 -14.37
N ASN A 170 -16.00 -17.37 -14.25
CA ASN A 170 -16.79 -17.84 -15.37
C ASN A 170 -18.12 -17.09 -15.36
N THR A 171 -18.41 -16.31 -16.43
CA THR A 171 -19.65 -15.54 -16.57
C THR A 171 -20.84 -16.39 -17.05
N ARG A 172 -20.65 -17.63 -17.44
CA ARG A 172 -21.67 -18.51 -18.05
C ARG A 172 -22.41 -19.41 -17.07
N GLY A 173 -22.38 -19.16 -15.77
CA GLY A 173 -23.09 -20.01 -14.82
C GLY A 173 -23.16 -19.44 -13.41
N LYS A 174 -24.14 -19.92 -12.63
CA LYS A 174 -24.26 -19.61 -11.21
C LYS A 174 -22.99 -20.05 -10.49
N LYS A 175 -22.15 -19.10 -10.02
CA LYS A 175 -20.93 -19.35 -9.25
C LYS A 175 -19.98 -20.36 -9.89
N GLY A 176 -19.54 -20.13 -11.13
CA GLY A 176 -18.55 -20.98 -11.78
C GLY A 176 -17.17 -20.31 -11.80
N TYR A 177 -16.25 -20.78 -10.97
CA TYR A 177 -14.83 -20.50 -11.16
C TYR A 177 -14.23 -21.67 -11.92
N ASN A 178 -13.53 -21.41 -13.03
CA ASN A 178 -12.66 -22.42 -13.61
C ASN A 178 -11.37 -22.42 -12.78
N LYS A 179 -11.12 -23.51 -12.07
CA LYS A 179 -9.88 -23.72 -11.31
C LYS A 179 -8.87 -24.44 -12.19
N SER A 180 -7.64 -23.99 -12.15
CA SER A 180 -6.48 -24.68 -12.75
C SER A 180 -5.40 -24.85 -11.70
N SER A 181 -4.88 -26.07 -11.54
CA SER A 181 -3.70 -26.30 -10.69
C SER A 181 -2.44 -25.84 -11.40
N SER A 182 -1.54 -25.23 -10.67
CA SER A 182 -0.26 -24.74 -11.17
C SER A 182 0.85 -25.03 -10.16
N ILE A 183 2.04 -25.39 -10.68
CA ILE A 183 3.28 -25.49 -9.91
C ILE A 183 4.22 -24.42 -10.45
N ILE A 184 4.73 -23.56 -9.58
CA ILE A 184 5.51 -22.39 -9.95
C ILE A 184 6.69 -22.23 -9.01
N SER A 185 7.81 -21.77 -9.54
CA SER A 185 8.93 -21.20 -8.80
C SER A 185 8.62 -19.71 -8.51
N PRO A 186 8.16 -19.32 -7.32
CA PRO A 186 7.83 -17.92 -7.03
C PRO A 186 9.11 -17.12 -6.86
N TRP A 187 9.26 -16.01 -7.58
CA TRP A 187 10.46 -15.19 -7.54
C TRP A 187 10.35 -14.00 -6.60
N PHE A 188 9.25 -13.27 -6.70
CA PHE A 188 8.92 -12.11 -5.85
C PHE A 188 7.47 -11.70 -6.03
N THR A 189 7.02 -10.80 -5.14
CA THR A 189 5.69 -10.19 -5.24
C THR A 189 5.81 -8.72 -5.57
N ILE A 190 4.84 -8.19 -6.34
CA ILE A 190 4.71 -6.76 -6.66
C ILE A 190 3.31 -6.30 -6.29
N TYR A 191 3.25 -5.12 -5.66
CA TYR A 191 2.01 -4.40 -5.45
C TYR A 191 1.91 -3.24 -6.45
N THR A 192 0.91 -3.29 -7.33
CA THR A 192 0.64 -2.25 -8.34
C THR A 192 -0.84 -2.22 -8.69
N ASP A 193 -1.37 -1.04 -9.01
CA ASP A 193 -2.77 -0.80 -9.38
C ASP A 193 -3.76 -1.43 -8.39
N ASP A 194 -3.52 -1.21 -7.12
CA ASP A 194 -4.28 -1.83 -6.05
C ASP A 194 -4.30 -3.38 -6.14
N LYS A 195 -3.24 -4.06 -6.57
CA LYS A 195 -3.20 -5.52 -6.69
C LYS A 195 -1.84 -6.10 -6.34
N TYR A 196 -1.86 -7.22 -5.63
CA TYR A 196 -0.68 -8.04 -5.42
C TYR A 196 -0.55 -9.07 -6.53
N TYR A 197 0.60 -9.11 -7.15
CA TYR A 197 0.98 -10.10 -8.14
C TYR A 197 2.18 -10.88 -7.65
N MET A 198 2.12 -12.19 -7.77
CA MET A 198 3.26 -13.08 -7.66
C MET A 198 3.83 -13.29 -9.05
N ILE A 199 5.12 -13.00 -9.20
CA ILE A 199 5.89 -13.26 -10.41
C ILE A 199 6.70 -14.53 -10.17
N GLY A 200 6.64 -15.45 -11.13
CA GLY A 200 7.34 -16.71 -10.99
C GLY A 200 7.57 -17.38 -12.35
N PHE A 201 8.13 -18.59 -12.31
CA PHE A 201 8.54 -19.39 -13.46
C PHE A 201 7.88 -20.76 -13.43
N ASP A 202 7.28 -21.16 -14.56
CA ASP A 202 6.55 -22.43 -14.68
C ASP A 202 7.40 -23.59 -15.27
N GLY A 203 8.73 -23.39 -15.33
CA GLY A 203 9.66 -24.31 -15.97
C GLY A 203 9.86 -24.03 -17.47
N LYS A 204 9.08 -23.12 -18.07
CA LYS A 204 9.18 -22.76 -19.49
C LYS A 204 9.23 -21.25 -19.70
N MET A 205 8.40 -20.52 -18.98
CA MET A 205 8.31 -19.07 -19.12
C MET A 205 7.90 -18.39 -17.83
N ARG A 206 8.14 -17.10 -17.76
CA ARG A 206 7.65 -16.24 -16.68
C ARG A 206 6.12 -16.17 -16.69
N LYS A 207 5.54 -16.25 -15.52
CA LYS A 207 4.09 -16.09 -15.27
C LYS A 207 3.83 -15.05 -14.20
N ASN A 208 2.72 -14.37 -14.33
CA ASN A 208 2.22 -13.41 -13.37
C ASN A 208 0.86 -13.88 -12.86
N TYR A 209 0.75 -14.05 -11.55
CA TYR A 209 -0.50 -14.49 -10.92
C TYR A 209 -0.98 -13.44 -9.93
N ARG A 210 -2.26 -13.13 -9.96
CA ARG A 210 -2.87 -12.31 -8.92
C ARG A 210 -3.03 -13.13 -7.64
N VAL A 211 -2.40 -12.69 -6.56
CA VAL A 211 -2.42 -13.41 -5.28
C VAL A 211 -3.85 -13.61 -4.75
N ASP A 212 -4.72 -12.65 -5.06
CA ASP A 212 -6.13 -12.70 -4.69
C ASP A 212 -6.97 -13.73 -5.48
N ARG A 213 -6.40 -14.40 -6.45
CA ARG A 213 -7.01 -15.48 -7.22
C ARG A 213 -6.35 -16.83 -7.00
N MET A 214 -5.51 -16.93 -5.97
CA MET A 214 -4.82 -18.15 -5.59
C MET A 214 -5.50 -18.75 -4.37
N GLU A 215 -5.71 -20.06 -4.39
CA GLU A 215 -6.25 -20.83 -3.28
C GLU A 215 -5.39 -22.09 -3.06
N ASN A 216 -5.45 -22.65 -1.85
CA ASN A 216 -4.77 -23.90 -1.50
C ASN A 216 -3.27 -23.89 -1.82
N ILE A 217 -2.59 -22.78 -1.47
CA ILE A 217 -1.16 -22.63 -1.71
C ILE A 217 -0.39 -23.56 -0.77
N THR A 218 0.48 -24.39 -1.34
CA THR A 218 1.33 -25.31 -0.59
C THR A 218 2.78 -25.15 -1.05
N ILE A 219 3.70 -25.03 -0.11
CA ILE A 219 5.14 -25.04 -0.38
C ILE A 219 5.57 -26.48 -0.64
N LEU A 220 6.29 -26.69 -1.73
CA LEU A 220 6.80 -27.99 -2.14
C LEU A 220 8.25 -28.17 -1.65
N GLU A 221 8.72 -29.42 -1.58
CA GLU A 221 10.13 -29.71 -1.26
C GLU A 221 11.08 -29.39 -2.44
N GLU A 222 10.53 -29.22 -3.63
CA GLU A 222 11.27 -28.91 -4.85
C GLU A 222 11.88 -27.51 -4.80
N LYS A 223 13.14 -27.40 -5.25
CA LYS A 223 13.84 -26.12 -5.34
C LYS A 223 13.27 -25.24 -6.46
N GLN A 224 13.37 -23.95 -6.25
CA GLN A 224 13.09 -22.93 -7.26
C GLN A 224 13.96 -23.12 -8.51
N GLU A 225 13.40 -22.79 -9.67
CA GLU A 225 14.05 -22.79 -10.98
C GLU A 225 13.96 -21.41 -11.63
N GLY A 226 14.73 -21.20 -12.72
CA GLY A 226 14.66 -19.99 -13.53
C GLY A 226 15.51 -18.86 -12.97
N GLU A 227 16.68 -19.14 -12.40
CA GLU A 227 17.58 -18.10 -11.85
C GLU A 227 18.13 -17.17 -12.95
N GLU A 228 18.41 -17.70 -14.13
CA GLU A 228 18.94 -16.93 -15.27
C GLU A 228 17.85 -15.98 -15.80
N GLU A 229 16.64 -16.49 -15.99
CA GLU A 229 15.49 -15.71 -16.43
C GLU A 229 15.10 -14.63 -15.40
N LEU A 230 15.24 -14.95 -14.11
CA LEU A 230 15.05 -13.98 -13.04
C LEU A 230 16.10 -12.85 -13.10
N ALA A 231 17.37 -13.21 -13.36
CA ALA A 231 18.45 -12.22 -13.46
C ALA A 231 18.24 -11.28 -14.66
N GLU A 232 17.80 -11.80 -15.80
CA GLU A 232 17.41 -10.99 -16.95
C GLU A 232 16.22 -10.08 -16.65
N TYR A 233 15.18 -10.64 -16.05
CA TYR A 233 14.01 -9.86 -15.70
C TYR A 233 14.31 -8.73 -14.71
N LYS A 234 15.20 -8.97 -13.73
CA LYS A 234 15.64 -7.92 -12.80
C LYS A 234 16.34 -6.75 -13.48
N LYS A 235 17.08 -6.98 -14.58
CA LYS A 235 17.68 -5.90 -15.36
C LYS A 235 16.63 -5.03 -16.05
N GLU A 236 15.50 -5.61 -16.41
CA GLU A 236 14.39 -4.90 -17.07
C GLU A 236 13.43 -4.21 -16.08
N LEU A 237 13.46 -4.58 -14.80
CA LEU A 237 12.52 -4.10 -13.78
C LEU A 237 12.44 -2.57 -13.69
N PRO A 238 13.55 -1.80 -13.71
CA PRO A 238 13.49 -0.34 -13.66
C PRO A 238 12.70 0.27 -14.83
N PHE A 239 12.93 -0.25 -16.04
CA PHE A 239 12.18 0.19 -17.20
C PHE A 239 10.71 -0.24 -17.11
N ARG A 240 10.45 -1.47 -16.70
CA ARG A 240 9.09 -2.00 -16.59
C ARG A 240 8.26 -1.26 -15.55
N THR A 241 8.81 -0.94 -14.39
CA THR A 241 8.09 -0.19 -13.34
C THR A 241 7.68 1.21 -13.79
N GLN A 242 8.46 1.86 -14.62
CA GLN A 242 8.13 3.18 -15.16
C GLN A 242 7.17 3.13 -16.36
N SER A 243 7.28 2.08 -17.19
CA SER A 243 6.59 1.98 -18.48
C SER A 243 5.34 1.11 -18.51
N MET A 244 5.06 0.36 -17.43
CA MET A 244 3.90 -0.53 -17.37
C MET A 244 2.62 0.21 -16.93
N PHE A 245 1.56 -0.01 -17.68
CA PHE A 245 0.21 0.46 -17.34
C PHE A 245 -0.61 -0.59 -16.58
N ASN A 246 -0.13 -1.81 -16.47
CA ASN A 246 -0.60 -2.93 -15.63
C ASN A 246 0.42 -4.06 -15.74
N MET A 247 0.43 -5.00 -14.79
CA MET A 247 1.33 -6.17 -14.77
C MET A 247 1.21 -7.10 -15.99
N PHE A 248 0.23 -6.90 -16.86
CA PHE A 248 -0.02 -7.69 -18.08
C PHE A 248 0.34 -6.95 -19.36
N GLY A 249 1.16 -5.91 -19.29
CA GLY A 249 1.62 -5.20 -20.48
C GLY A 249 2.44 -6.15 -21.38
N GLU A 250 1.75 -6.83 -22.29
CA GLU A 250 2.35 -7.47 -23.47
C GLU A 250 2.46 -6.39 -24.54
N GLY A 251 3.65 -6.16 -25.05
CA GLY A 251 3.90 -5.15 -26.07
C GLY A 251 5.38 -4.86 -26.24
N GLU A 252 5.69 -4.14 -27.29
CA GLU A 252 7.06 -3.72 -27.59
C GLU A 252 7.48 -2.56 -26.70
N LYS A 253 8.74 -2.54 -26.32
CA LYS A 253 9.36 -1.45 -25.56
C LYS A 253 9.73 -0.33 -26.50
N GLU A 254 9.15 0.84 -26.29
CA GLU A 254 9.39 2.01 -27.13
C GLU A 254 9.56 3.28 -26.27
N TRP A 255 10.35 4.20 -26.80
CA TRP A 255 10.36 5.58 -26.32
C TRP A 255 9.33 6.37 -27.11
N VAL A 256 8.33 6.87 -26.41
CA VAL A 256 7.21 7.57 -27.03
C VAL A 256 7.28 9.04 -26.68
N THR A 257 7.23 9.88 -27.71
CA THR A 257 7.18 11.33 -27.57
C THR A 257 5.72 11.75 -27.38
N LEU A 258 5.44 12.36 -26.24
CA LEU A 258 4.12 12.90 -25.88
C LEU A 258 4.15 14.43 -25.93
N ARG A 259 3.06 15.03 -26.39
CA ARG A 259 2.81 16.48 -26.33
C ARG A 259 1.58 16.77 -25.50
N ALA A 260 1.70 17.67 -24.54
CA ALA A 260 0.59 18.10 -23.69
C ALA A 260 0.62 19.61 -23.46
N PRO A 261 -0.53 20.30 -23.21
CA PRO A 261 -0.52 21.64 -22.63
C PRO A 261 0.26 21.65 -21.32
N GLU A 262 1.01 22.70 -21.05
CA GLU A 262 1.87 22.78 -19.86
C GLU A 262 1.11 22.48 -18.56
N TYR A 263 -0.10 23.02 -18.41
CA TYR A 263 -0.94 22.76 -17.24
C TYR A 263 -1.40 21.30 -17.09
N TYR A 264 -1.18 20.45 -18.09
CA TYR A 264 -1.53 19.03 -18.06
C TYR A 264 -0.32 18.11 -17.89
N TYR A 265 0.89 18.67 -17.81
CA TYR A 265 2.14 17.93 -17.66
C TYR A 265 2.18 17.07 -16.40
N PHE A 266 1.57 17.54 -15.31
CA PHE A 266 1.48 16.75 -14.07
C PHE A 266 0.90 15.35 -14.27
N SER A 267 -0.04 15.15 -15.21
CA SER A 267 -0.61 13.83 -15.49
C SER A 267 0.40 12.87 -16.14
N ILE A 268 1.40 13.41 -16.84
CA ILE A 268 2.51 12.61 -17.39
C ILE A 268 3.51 12.30 -16.27
N GLU A 269 3.83 13.29 -15.47
CA GLU A 269 4.74 13.17 -14.33
C GLU A 269 4.22 12.19 -13.28
N ASP A 270 2.94 12.26 -12.93
CA ASP A 270 2.26 11.31 -12.03
C ASP A 270 2.36 9.85 -12.53
N LYS A 271 2.36 9.66 -13.86
CA LYS A 271 2.41 8.32 -14.44
C LYS A 271 3.82 7.79 -14.65
N PHE A 272 4.75 8.64 -15.10
CA PHE A 272 6.08 8.23 -15.52
C PHE A 272 7.20 8.67 -14.57
N GLY A 273 6.86 9.42 -13.51
CA GLY A 273 7.79 9.93 -12.51
C GLY A 273 8.35 11.32 -12.85
N SER A 274 8.98 11.95 -11.87
CA SER A 274 9.47 13.33 -11.94
C SER A 274 10.83 13.50 -12.62
N ASN A 275 11.48 12.41 -13.05
CA ASN A 275 12.81 12.46 -13.68
C ASN A 275 12.76 12.71 -15.19
N LEU A 276 11.64 13.20 -15.71
CA LEU A 276 11.45 13.50 -17.13
C LEU A 276 12.10 14.85 -17.47
N ILE A 277 12.57 14.97 -18.70
CA ILE A 277 13.16 16.21 -19.23
C ILE A 277 12.22 16.79 -20.30
N PRO A 278 11.27 17.66 -19.90
CA PRO A 278 10.36 18.26 -20.84
C PRO A 278 11.05 19.35 -21.68
N ARG A 279 10.65 19.45 -22.94
CA ARG A 279 10.94 20.59 -23.82
C ARG A 279 9.70 21.47 -23.92
N HIS A 280 9.87 22.77 -23.79
CA HIS A 280 8.77 23.74 -23.89
C HIS A 280 8.60 24.21 -25.34
N GLU A 281 7.36 24.29 -25.77
CA GLU A 281 6.97 24.78 -27.11
C GLU A 281 5.79 25.75 -26.96
N ARG A 282 5.77 26.81 -27.76
CA ARG A 282 4.61 27.69 -27.85
C ARG A 282 3.98 27.54 -29.24
N ASP A 283 2.67 27.30 -29.28
CA ASP A 283 1.95 27.18 -30.55
C ASP A 283 1.70 28.56 -31.19
N LYS A 284 1.20 28.55 -32.41
CA LYS A 284 0.90 29.78 -33.19
C LYS A 284 -0.20 30.65 -32.53
N SER A 285 -0.96 30.10 -31.63
CA SER A 285 -2.01 30.81 -30.87
C SER A 285 -1.52 31.36 -29.53
N GLY A 286 -0.22 31.19 -29.22
CA GLY A 286 0.42 31.65 -28.00
C GLY A 286 0.23 30.73 -26.78
N ARG A 287 -0.28 29.50 -26.97
CA ARG A 287 -0.45 28.53 -25.90
C ARG A 287 0.83 27.75 -25.66
N ASP A 288 1.17 27.52 -24.38
CA ASP A 288 2.35 26.82 -23.97
C ASP A 288 2.07 25.29 -23.88
N TYR A 289 2.99 24.53 -24.46
CA TYR A 289 2.99 23.08 -24.50
C TYR A 289 4.31 22.52 -23.99
N VAL A 290 4.27 21.28 -23.51
CA VAL A 290 5.46 20.48 -23.24
C VAL A 290 5.50 19.28 -24.16
N ILE A 291 6.72 18.96 -24.59
CA ILE A 291 7.05 17.74 -25.34
C ILE A 291 8.02 16.94 -24.48
N VAL A 292 7.71 15.68 -24.25
CA VAL A 292 8.51 14.81 -23.40
C VAL A 292 8.58 13.39 -23.96
N GLU A 293 9.74 12.77 -23.82
CA GLU A 293 9.94 11.36 -24.16
C GLU A 293 9.75 10.49 -22.92
N VAL A 294 8.91 9.47 -23.04
CA VAL A 294 8.60 8.54 -21.96
C VAL A 294 8.82 7.10 -22.39
N PRO A 295 9.34 6.24 -21.50
CA PRO A 295 9.47 4.82 -21.78
C PRO A 295 8.11 4.15 -21.68
N VAL A 296 7.67 3.40 -22.70
CA VAL A 296 6.35 2.77 -22.76
C VAL A 296 6.47 1.32 -23.22
N ILE A 297 5.66 0.45 -22.61
CA ILE A 297 5.29 -0.82 -23.24
C ILE A 297 4.03 -0.53 -24.05
N VAL A 298 4.19 -0.50 -25.36
CA VAL A 298 3.11 -0.14 -26.30
C VAL A 298 2.09 -1.28 -26.33
N GLY A 299 0.85 -0.96 -26.03
CA GLY A 299 -0.25 -1.92 -26.00
C GLY A 299 -1.55 -1.28 -25.54
N ASP A 300 -2.60 -2.09 -25.44
CA ASP A 300 -3.98 -1.65 -25.15
C ASP A 300 -4.09 -0.75 -23.91
N GLN A 301 -3.31 -1.02 -22.87
CA GLN A 301 -3.36 -0.27 -21.62
C GLN A 301 -2.78 1.15 -21.77
N PHE A 302 -1.68 1.30 -22.50
CA PHE A 302 -1.13 2.60 -22.83
C PHE A 302 -2.12 3.40 -23.69
N PHE A 303 -2.67 2.77 -24.71
CA PHE A 303 -3.65 3.42 -25.58
C PHE A 303 -4.94 3.79 -24.85
N ALA A 304 -5.41 2.95 -23.91
CA ALA A 304 -6.55 3.27 -23.07
C ALA A 304 -6.28 4.49 -22.17
N TRP A 305 -5.05 4.61 -21.63
CA TRP A 305 -4.64 5.78 -20.84
C TRP A 305 -4.62 7.04 -21.71
N ILE A 306 -3.99 7.01 -22.90
CA ILE A 306 -3.98 8.14 -23.85
C ILE A 306 -5.43 8.52 -24.23
N PHE A 307 -6.27 7.53 -24.52
CA PHE A 307 -7.67 7.77 -24.86
C PHE A 307 -8.44 8.46 -23.73
N GLY A 308 -8.17 8.05 -22.49
CA GLY A 308 -8.75 8.67 -21.28
C GLY A 308 -8.36 10.14 -21.09
N MET A 309 -7.19 10.54 -21.59
CA MET A 309 -6.73 11.94 -21.58
C MET A 309 -7.37 12.79 -22.70
N LYS A 310 -8.20 12.16 -23.53
CA LYS A 310 -8.89 12.80 -24.67
C LYS A 310 -7.86 13.48 -25.59
N ASN A 311 -8.03 14.79 -25.84
CA ASN A 311 -7.14 15.59 -26.68
C ASN A 311 -6.08 16.37 -25.88
N LYS A 312 -5.89 16.08 -24.59
CA LYS A 312 -4.93 16.80 -23.75
C LYS A 312 -3.51 16.26 -23.89
N ILE A 313 -3.38 14.95 -24.01
CA ILE A 313 -2.09 14.31 -24.27
C ILE A 313 -2.17 13.65 -25.64
N THR A 314 -1.19 13.92 -26.50
CA THR A 314 -1.10 13.39 -27.86
C THR A 314 0.23 12.69 -28.10
N ILE A 315 0.18 11.57 -28.83
CA ILE A 315 1.38 10.88 -29.31
C ILE A 315 1.92 11.65 -30.53
N VAL A 316 3.14 12.16 -30.40
CA VAL A 316 3.85 12.89 -31.49
C VAL A 316 4.79 11.96 -32.25
N GLY A 317 5.35 10.99 -31.58
CA GLY A 317 6.23 9.98 -32.16
C GLY A 317 6.42 8.77 -31.26
N PRO A 318 6.90 7.64 -31.80
CA PRO A 318 7.15 7.39 -33.22
C PRO A 318 5.85 7.19 -34.03
N ASP A 319 5.94 7.29 -35.35
CA ASP A 319 4.80 7.16 -36.26
C ASP A 319 4.11 5.80 -36.13
N SER A 320 4.88 4.73 -35.97
CA SER A 320 4.36 3.37 -35.73
C SER A 320 3.38 3.30 -34.56
N VAL A 321 3.68 3.95 -33.43
CA VAL A 321 2.83 3.98 -32.25
C VAL A 321 1.59 4.85 -32.48
N ARG A 322 1.77 5.97 -33.18
CA ARG A 322 0.66 6.86 -33.55
C ARG A 322 -0.36 6.16 -34.46
N GLU A 323 0.12 5.42 -35.46
CA GLU A 323 -0.71 4.65 -36.37
C GLU A 323 -1.48 3.53 -35.67
N GLN A 324 -0.83 2.79 -34.77
CA GLN A 324 -1.48 1.77 -33.94
C GLN A 324 -2.62 2.39 -33.11
N PHE A 325 -2.39 3.54 -32.48
CA PHE A 325 -3.41 4.24 -31.72
C PHE A 325 -4.58 4.72 -32.59
N GLN A 326 -4.31 5.25 -33.77
CA GLN A 326 -5.35 5.66 -34.73
C GLN A 326 -6.20 4.47 -35.18
N LYS A 327 -5.57 3.32 -35.43
CA LYS A 327 -6.29 2.07 -35.77
C LYS A 327 -7.22 1.63 -34.64
N MET A 328 -6.73 1.63 -33.40
CA MET A 328 -7.56 1.31 -32.25
C MET A 328 -8.79 2.24 -32.14
N ILE A 329 -8.60 3.55 -32.30
CA ILE A 329 -9.71 4.52 -32.26
C ILE A 329 -10.74 4.21 -33.36
N GLN A 330 -10.31 3.88 -34.57
CA GLN A 330 -11.20 3.51 -35.66
C GLN A 330 -11.99 2.23 -35.37
N GLU A 331 -11.33 1.21 -34.82
CA GLU A 331 -11.95 -0.05 -34.43
C GLU A 331 -13.01 0.17 -33.33
N VAL A 332 -12.69 0.94 -32.29
CA VAL A 332 -13.65 1.30 -31.24
C VAL A 332 -14.79 2.10 -31.84
N GLY A 333 -14.50 3.13 -32.64
CA GLY A 333 -15.53 3.98 -33.26
C GLY A 333 -16.47 3.22 -34.19
N SER A 334 -15.97 2.21 -34.89
CA SER A 334 -16.79 1.37 -35.78
C SER A 334 -17.86 0.59 -35.02
N ARG A 335 -17.52 0.07 -33.83
CA ARG A 335 -18.44 -0.69 -32.99
C ARG A 335 -19.62 0.14 -32.47
N TYR A 336 -19.43 1.45 -32.29
CA TYR A 336 -20.48 2.35 -31.83
C TYR A 336 -21.29 3.02 -32.98
N ARG A 337 -20.82 2.89 -34.25
CA ARG A 337 -21.55 3.43 -35.41
C ARG A 337 -22.61 2.48 -35.95
N THR A 338 -22.48 1.20 -35.71
CA THR A 338 -23.51 0.21 -36.07
C THR A 338 -24.62 0.24 -35.04
N HIS A 339 -25.71 0.98 -35.35
CA HIS A 339 -26.96 0.86 -34.62
C HIS A 339 -27.53 -0.55 -34.83
N GLY A 340 -27.60 -1.30 -33.74
CA GLY A 340 -28.54 -2.41 -33.60
C GLY A 340 -28.11 -3.70 -34.30
N ASN A 341 -27.44 -4.52 -33.53
CA ASN A 341 -27.74 -5.95 -33.39
C ASN A 341 -26.79 -6.45 -32.28
N TRP A 342 -27.26 -6.31 -31.06
CA TRP A 342 -26.69 -6.99 -29.89
C TRP A 342 -27.40 -8.31 -29.69
#